data_59a500c47e89f2a073bd02d404c2402f
#
_entry.id   59a500c47e89f2a073bd02d404c2402f
#
_cell.length_a   1.000
_cell.length_b   1.000
_cell.length_c   1.000
_cell.angle_alpha   90.00
_cell.angle_beta   90.00
_cell.angle_gamma   90.00
#
_symmetry.space_group_name_H-M   'P 1'
#
loop_
_entity.id
_entity.type
_entity.pdbx_description
1 polymer ?
#
loop_
_entity_poly.entity_id
_entity_poly.type
_entity_poly.pdbx_seq_one_letter_code
_entity_poly.pdbx_strand_id
1 'polypeptide(L)'
;MGIEAEEMDTGVPIAIQQHIHALKDAIAGTTDVYVTCQQDRTMDAKALESRLAQLLGANRPEPTDSHPAPEYGVKEKDIYGAVLKVEVRPPVESLNLIGIEISFGVMCGRDTMLFIFEWQNGTWKRAILWRSADYDTVAGAFGDFFEYLVLPRGAPDDWVVAVAHGHPWCTSRWSGLSLDLIEPRRGDGSKQRVLMHRTAGYDRAPDSEKDAPLLKNEPDGFELRVRDLSLDVFSKTVIYRYKLTADGARRIQPIAMNGRDFVDVWIESDWEEAKDWSASSGRDQLRVEHEELRSLNLGANAASVSFGAVRACSEDRKGFQVELDRQGGAPTFIQIEEGQNSFTVLESSSVPNSHCASPDLMNKH
;
A
#
# COMPACT_ATOMS: atom_id res chain seq x y z
N MET A 1 7.90 -29.44 -26.90
CA MET A 1 6.82 -28.59 -27.37
C MET A 1 6.64 -27.53 -26.28
N GLY A 2 7.24 -26.34 -26.49
CA GLY A 2 7.04 -25.21 -25.59
C GLY A 2 5.62 -24.69 -25.82
N ILE A 3 4.81 -24.72 -24.80
CA ILE A 3 3.60 -23.91 -24.74
C ILE A 3 4.11 -22.51 -24.41
N GLU A 4 4.24 -21.65 -25.43
CA GLU A 4 4.28 -20.21 -25.19
C GLU A 4 2.98 -19.90 -24.44
N ALA A 5 3.10 -19.52 -23.19
CA ALA A 5 2.00 -18.88 -22.48
C ALA A 5 1.75 -17.60 -23.28
N GLU A 6 0.65 -17.54 -24.03
CA GLU A 6 0.10 -16.27 -24.47
C GLU A 6 -0.02 -15.42 -23.22
N GLU A 7 0.82 -14.38 -23.11
CA GLU A 7 0.61 -13.34 -22.12
C GLU A 7 -0.81 -12.87 -22.33
N MET A 8 -1.69 -13.19 -21.39
CA MET A 8 -3.04 -12.64 -21.41
C MET A 8 -2.86 -11.13 -21.34
N ASP A 9 -3.11 -10.46 -22.44
CA ASP A 9 -3.09 -9.01 -22.54
C ASP A 9 -4.15 -8.47 -21.57
N THR A 10 -3.73 -8.17 -20.35
CA THR A 10 -4.58 -7.64 -19.29
C THR A 10 -4.74 -6.13 -19.41
N GLY A 11 -4.22 -5.54 -20.46
CA GLY A 11 -4.32 -4.11 -20.75
C GLY A 11 -5.76 -3.68 -21.00
N VAL A 12 -6.16 -2.55 -20.44
CA VAL A 12 -7.43 -1.92 -20.80
C VAL A 12 -7.32 -1.34 -22.22
N PRO A 13 -8.20 -1.70 -23.17
CA PRO A 13 -8.14 -1.16 -24.53
C PRO A 13 -8.15 0.38 -24.54
N ILE A 14 -7.34 1.01 -25.39
CA ILE A 14 -7.17 2.49 -25.44
C ILE A 14 -8.50 3.22 -25.54
N ALA A 15 -9.44 2.73 -26.35
CA ALA A 15 -10.77 3.32 -26.47
C ALA A 15 -11.54 3.30 -25.13
N ILE A 16 -11.41 2.23 -24.38
CA ILE A 16 -12.02 2.09 -23.05
C ILE A 16 -11.33 3.04 -22.05
N GLN A 17 -9.99 3.13 -22.07
CA GLN A 17 -9.26 4.08 -21.23
C GLN A 17 -9.78 5.51 -21.40
N GLN A 18 -10.00 5.95 -22.67
CA GLN A 18 -10.53 7.27 -22.94
C GLN A 18 -11.95 7.47 -22.36
N HIS A 19 -12.81 6.45 -22.43
CA HIS A 19 -14.13 6.52 -21.82
C HIS A 19 -14.07 6.56 -20.29
N ILE A 20 -13.17 5.82 -19.69
CA ILE A 20 -12.96 5.86 -18.23
C ILE A 20 -12.45 7.25 -17.81
N HIS A 21 -11.50 7.84 -18.52
CA HIS A 21 -11.06 9.21 -18.24
C HIS A 21 -12.22 10.22 -18.32
N ALA A 22 -13.03 10.13 -19.37
CA ALA A 22 -14.21 10.99 -19.51
C ALA A 22 -15.23 10.75 -18.37
N LEU A 23 -15.42 9.51 -17.94
CA LEU A 23 -16.28 9.17 -16.80
C LEU A 23 -15.73 9.79 -15.50
N LYS A 24 -14.43 9.64 -15.22
CA LYS A 24 -13.78 10.25 -14.06
C LYS A 24 -13.93 11.78 -14.07
N ASP A 25 -13.79 12.43 -15.21
CA ASP A 25 -13.97 13.87 -15.33
C ASP A 25 -15.42 14.29 -15.10
N ALA A 26 -16.39 13.55 -15.61
CA ALA A 26 -17.80 13.79 -15.36
C ALA A 26 -18.19 13.61 -13.90
N ILE A 27 -17.67 12.55 -13.24
CA ILE A 27 -17.84 12.32 -11.81
C ILE A 27 -17.25 13.49 -11.03
N ALA A 28 -16.01 13.91 -11.35
CA ALA A 28 -15.35 15.01 -10.65
C ALA A 28 -16.13 16.32 -10.81
N GLY A 29 -16.55 16.66 -12.02
CA GLY A 29 -17.34 17.88 -12.29
C GLY A 29 -18.68 17.88 -11.55
N THR A 30 -19.40 16.76 -11.56
CA THR A 30 -20.69 16.63 -10.87
C THR A 30 -20.53 16.75 -9.34
N THR A 31 -19.53 16.07 -8.77
CA THR A 31 -19.25 16.09 -7.35
C THR A 31 -18.85 17.49 -6.88
N ASP A 32 -17.94 18.14 -7.63
CA ASP A 32 -17.50 19.50 -7.33
C ASP A 32 -18.67 20.49 -7.32
N VAL A 33 -19.44 20.53 -8.39
CA VAL A 33 -20.58 21.45 -8.49
C VAL A 33 -21.57 21.20 -7.35
N TYR A 34 -21.91 19.95 -7.12
CA TYR A 34 -22.91 19.65 -6.09
C TYR A 34 -22.42 20.03 -4.68
N VAL A 35 -21.21 19.66 -4.29
CA VAL A 35 -20.69 19.90 -2.94
C VAL A 35 -20.40 21.39 -2.71
N THR A 36 -19.81 22.08 -3.70
CA THR A 36 -19.51 23.52 -3.56
C THR A 36 -20.78 24.41 -3.50
N CYS A 37 -21.91 23.94 -4.02
CA CYS A 37 -23.19 24.63 -3.89
C CYS A 37 -23.86 24.44 -2.51
N GLN A 38 -23.36 23.54 -1.66
CA GLN A 38 -23.91 23.36 -0.31
C GLN A 38 -23.48 24.55 0.58
N GLN A 39 -24.47 25.17 1.23
CA GLN A 39 -24.27 26.32 2.11
C GLN A 39 -24.30 25.93 3.61
N ASP A 40 -24.47 24.65 3.89
CA ASP A 40 -24.51 24.13 5.25
C ASP A 40 -23.16 23.46 5.59
N ARG A 41 -22.54 23.92 6.67
CA ARG A 41 -21.34 23.32 7.24
C ARG A 41 -21.61 21.95 7.88
N THR A 42 -22.82 21.77 8.42
CA THR A 42 -23.23 20.54 9.14
C THR A 42 -23.90 19.53 8.22
N MET A 43 -23.35 19.36 7.04
CA MET A 43 -23.90 18.46 6.02
C MET A 43 -23.98 17.02 6.53
N ASP A 44 -25.18 16.43 6.47
CA ASP A 44 -25.38 15.02 6.80
C ASP A 44 -24.68 14.13 5.75
N ALA A 45 -23.70 13.36 6.19
CA ALA A 45 -22.91 12.49 5.32
C ALA A 45 -23.78 11.47 4.56
N LYS A 46 -24.79 10.87 5.19
CA LYS A 46 -25.70 9.91 4.55
C LYS A 46 -26.62 10.56 3.52
N ALA A 47 -27.11 11.78 3.82
CA ALA A 47 -27.93 12.54 2.88
C ALA A 47 -27.09 12.94 1.66
N LEU A 48 -25.84 13.37 1.86
CA LEU A 48 -24.90 13.69 0.80
C LEU A 48 -24.59 12.47 -0.06
N GLU A 49 -24.27 11.33 0.56
CA GLU A 49 -24.00 10.05 -0.11
C GLU A 49 -25.18 9.64 -1.00
N SER A 50 -26.38 9.60 -0.42
CA SER A 50 -27.60 9.24 -1.15
C SER A 50 -27.87 10.16 -2.34
N ARG A 51 -27.64 11.45 -2.16
CA ARG A 51 -27.87 12.43 -3.21
C ARG A 51 -26.85 12.35 -4.33
N LEU A 52 -25.57 12.20 -4.00
CA LEU A 52 -24.51 11.99 -4.99
C LEU A 52 -24.72 10.67 -5.74
N ALA A 53 -25.05 9.59 -5.03
CA ALA A 53 -25.37 8.31 -5.64
C ALA A 53 -26.50 8.44 -6.68
N GLN A 54 -27.57 9.18 -6.32
CA GLN A 54 -28.66 9.46 -7.25
C GLN A 54 -28.21 10.27 -8.47
N LEU A 55 -27.45 11.35 -8.27
CA LEU A 55 -26.97 12.23 -9.35
C LEU A 55 -26.03 11.50 -10.31
N LEU A 56 -25.19 10.62 -9.78
CA LEU A 56 -24.25 9.83 -10.56
C LEU A 56 -24.84 8.53 -11.13
N GLY A 57 -26.10 8.23 -10.79
CA GLY A 57 -26.78 7.02 -11.24
C GLY A 57 -26.29 5.72 -10.59
N ALA A 58 -25.63 5.82 -9.42
CA ALA A 58 -25.07 4.69 -8.69
C ALA A 58 -26.13 3.66 -8.20
N ASN A 59 -27.36 4.12 -7.97
CA ASN A 59 -28.47 3.28 -7.48
C ASN A 59 -29.38 2.76 -8.60
N ARG A 60 -28.93 2.73 -9.84
CA ARG A 60 -29.70 2.05 -10.88
C ARG A 60 -29.72 0.56 -10.56
N PRO A 61 -30.90 -0.07 -10.45
CA PRO A 61 -30.97 -1.53 -10.35
C PRO A 61 -30.22 -2.11 -11.55
N GLU A 62 -29.42 -3.14 -11.29
CA GLU A 62 -28.84 -3.91 -12.39
C GLU A 62 -29.94 -4.26 -13.38
N PRO A 63 -29.70 -4.17 -14.70
CA PRO A 63 -30.67 -4.62 -15.67
C PRO A 63 -31.03 -6.06 -15.32
N THR A 64 -32.27 -6.29 -14.91
CA THR A 64 -32.81 -7.62 -14.60
C THR A 64 -33.00 -8.39 -15.91
N ASP A 65 -31.95 -8.53 -16.68
CA ASP A 65 -31.91 -9.56 -17.73
C ASP A 65 -31.62 -10.88 -17.03
N SER A 66 -32.71 -11.56 -16.72
CA SER A 66 -32.79 -12.90 -16.12
C SER A 66 -32.24 -13.99 -17.06
N HIS A 67 -31.10 -13.76 -17.66
CA HIS A 67 -30.33 -14.81 -18.29
C HIS A 67 -29.29 -15.33 -17.31
N PRO A 68 -29.29 -16.67 -17.04
CA PRO A 68 -28.21 -17.25 -16.27
C PRO A 68 -26.91 -16.83 -16.94
N ALA A 69 -25.99 -16.27 -16.14
CA ALA A 69 -24.68 -15.85 -16.62
C ALA A 69 -24.08 -17.00 -17.44
N PRO A 70 -23.68 -16.77 -18.70
CA PRO A 70 -23.00 -17.79 -19.46
C PRO A 70 -21.74 -18.17 -18.68
N GLU A 71 -21.50 -19.41 -18.52
CA GLU A 71 -20.43 -20.02 -17.69
C GLU A 71 -19.02 -19.51 -18.04
N TYR A 72 -18.86 -18.84 -19.17
CA TYR A 72 -17.66 -18.12 -19.63
C TYR A 72 -18.11 -17.02 -20.60
N GLY A 73 -18.15 -15.78 -20.18
CA GLY A 73 -18.39 -14.66 -21.07
C GLY A 73 -19.14 -13.48 -20.47
N VAL A 74 -18.52 -12.79 -19.50
CA VAL A 74 -18.97 -11.44 -19.11
C VAL A 74 -18.84 -10.56 -20.34
N LYS A 75 -19.93 -9.92 -20.75
CA LYS A 75 -19.88 -8.99 -21.90
C LYS A 75 -18.98 -7.82 -21.51
N GLU A 76 -18.03 -7.48 -22.34
CA GLU A 76 -17.04 -6.42 -22.11
C GLU A 76 -17.65 -5.10 -21.61
N LYS A 77 -18.87 -4.77 -22.08
CA LYS A 77 -19.64 -3.60 -21.63
C LYS A 77 -20.09 -3.63 -20.16
N ASP A 78 -20.10 -4.80 -19.53
CA ASP A 78 -20.59 -4.98 -18.17
C ASP A 78 -19.42 -4.94 -17.13
N ILE A 79 -18.17 -4.85 -17.61
CA ILE A 79 -16.96 -4.85 -16.80
C ILE A 79 -16.52 -3.43 -16.46
N TYR A 80 -16.66 -2.51 -17.40
CA TYR A 80 -16.13 -1.15 -17.28
C TYR A 80 -17.21 -0.15 -16.89
N GLY A 81 -16.97 0.60 -15.80
CA GLY A 81 -17.88 1.62 -15.31
C GLY A 81 -19.13 1.09 -14.60
N ALA A 82 -19.25 -0.22 -14.44
CA ALA A 82 -20.37 -0.84 -13.74
C ALA A 82 -20.26 -0.66 -12.20
N VAL A 83 -21.37 -0.87 -11.48
CA VAL A 83 -21.44 -0.89 -10.02
C VAL A 83 -20.76 0.34 -9.40
N LEU A 84 -21.19 1.53 -9.82
CA LEU A 84 -20.71 2.77 -9.23
C LEU A 84 -21.19 2.86 -7.79
N LYS A 85 -20.25 3.09 -6.88
CA LYS A 85 -20.45 3.20 -5.44
C LYS A 85 -20.00 4.57 -4.95
N VAL A 86 -20.79 5.19 -4.10
CA VAL A 86 -20.45 6.43 -3.42
C VAL A 86 -20.42 6.15 -1.94
N GLU A 87 -19.35 6.52 -1.26
CA GLU A 87 -19.22 6.46 0.19
C GLU A 87 -18.80 7.83 0.72
N VAL A 88 -19.52 8.32 1.70
CA VAL A 88 -19.19 9.57 2.37
C VAL A 88 -18.80 9.25 3.81
N ARG A 89 -17.55 9.48 4.16
CA ARG A 89 -17.08 9.32 5.54
C ARG A 89 -17.55 10.50 6.39
N PRO A 90 -17.88 10.27 7.65
CA PRO A 90 -18.23 11.35 8.56
C PRO A 90 -17.16 12.44 8.56
N PRO A 91 -17.55 13.71 8.68
CA PRO A 91 -16.62 14.81 8.72
C PRO A 91 -15.59 14.63 9.85
N VAL A 92 -14.32 14.96 9.57
CA VAL A 92 -13.34 15.18 10.62
C VAL A 92 -13.63 16.56 11.23
N GLU A 93 -14.47 16.61 12.24
CA GLU A 93 -15.03 17.86 12.79
C GLU A 93 -13.96 18.86 13.19
N SER A 94 -12.85 18.39 13.78
CA SER A 94 -11.72 19.24 14.18
C SER A 94 -11.04 19.97 13.02
N LEU A 95 -11.18 19.47 11.79
CA LEU A 95 -10.55 20.03 10.58
C LEU A 95 -11.56 20.60 9.59
N ASN A 96 -12.86 20.51 9.87
CA ASN A 96 -13.92 20.93 8.93
C ASN A 96 -13.80 20.29 7.53
N LEU A 97 -13.51 19.01 7.50
CA LEU A 97 -13.29 18.24 6.27
C LEU A 97 -14.39 17.21 6.06
N ILE A 98 -14.71 16.95 4.81
CA ILE A 98 -15.54 15.83 4.39
C ILE A 98 -14.83 15.03 3.31
N GLY A 99 -14.79 13.71 3.48
CA GLY A 99 -14.20 12.78 2.51
C GLY A 99 -15.29 12.07 1.73
N ILE A 100 -15.13 12.00 0.41
CA ILE A 100 -16.04 11.32 -0.50
C ILE A 100 -15.22 10.37 -1.36
N GLU A 101 -15.53 9.08 -1.25
CA GLU A 101 -14.97 8.04 -2.09
C GLU A 101 -16.00 7.64 -3.16
N ILE A 102 -15.56 7.59 -4.41
CA ILE A 102 -16.38 7.15 -5.52
C ILE A 102 -15.61 6.10 -6.29
N SER A 103 -16.19 4.91 -6.41
CA SER A 103 -15.56 3.79 -7.10
C SER A 103 -16.51 3.13 -8.09
N PHE A 104 -15.95 2.51 -9.14
CA PHE A 104 -16.68 1.76 -10.14
C PHE A 104 -15.86 0.56 -10.62
N GLY A 105 -16.51 -0.43 -11.21
CA GLY A 105 -15.86 -1.65 -11.70
C GLY A 105 -14.99 -1.40 -12.92
N VAL A 106 -13.81 -1.99 -12.95
CA VAL A 106 -12.91 -2.03 -14.11
C VAL A 106 -12.22 -3.39 -14.12
N MET A 107 -12.50 -4.21 -15.14
CA MET A 107 -11.96 -5.57 -15.22
C MET A 107 -12.17 -6.37 -13.92
N CYS A 108 -11.08 -6.81 -13.29
CA CYS A 108 -11.08 -7.63 -12.09
C CYS A 108 -11.01 -6.83 -10.79
N GLY A 109 -11.21 -5.53 -10.84
CA GLY A 109 -11.09 -4.65 -9.69
C GLY A 109 -11.97 -3.43 -9.80
N ARG A 110 -11.61 -2.41 -9.07
CA ARG A 110 -12.33 -1.15 -9.00
C ARG A 110 -11.39 0.01 -9.29
N ASP A 111 -11.88 1.00 -10.01
CA ASP A 111 -11.26 2.31 -10.08
C ASP A 111 -11.85 3.19 -8.99
N THR A 112 -11.02 3.94 -8.32
CA THR A 112 -11.43 4.74 -7.16
C THR A 112 -10.96 6.19 -7.30
N MET A 113 -11.82 7.10 -6.88
CA MET A 113 -11.55 8.53 -6.76
C MET A 113 -11.82 8.96 -5.32
N LEU A 114 -10.92 9.76 -4.76
CA LEU A 114 -11.10 10.36 -3.44
C LEU A 114 -11.17 11.89 -3.57
N PHE A 115 -12.20 12.45 -2.98
CA PHE A 115 -12.38 13.88 -2.85
C PHE A 115 -12.32 14.24 -1.37
N ILE A 116 -11.49 15.23 -1.03
CA ILE A 116 -11.56 15.86 0.30
C ILE A 116 -11.96 17.32 0.07
N PHE A 117 -13.08 17.70 0.67
CA PHE A 117 -13.54 19.08 0.70
C PHE A 117 -13.31 19.67 2.07
N GLU A 118 -12.94 20.93 2.09
CA GLU A 118 -12.73 21.74 3.29
C GLU A 118 -13.71 22.90 3.33
N TRP A 119 -14.29 23.15 4.51
CA TRP A 119 -15.16 24.28 4.71
C TRP A 119 -14.34 25.54 4.94
N GLN A 120 -14.38 26.46 3.99
CA GLN A 120 -13.63 27.70 4.00
C GLN A 120 -14.51 28.89 3.61
N ASN A 121 -14.53 29.95 4.42
CA ASN A 121 -15.24 31.19 4.12
C ASN A 121 -16.73 31.02 3.74
N GLY A 122 -17.44 30.13 4.42
CA GLY A 122 -18.87 29.90 4.18
C GLY A 122 -19.21 29.02 3.00
N THR A 123 -18.24 28.28 2.44
CA THR A 123 -18.44 27.36 1.33
C THR A 123 -17.50 26.15 1.42
N TRP A 124 -17.91 25.05 0.81
CA TRP A 124 -17.05 23.88 0.63
C TRP A 124 -16.12 24.09 -0.57
N LYS A 125 -14.83 23.83 -0.38
CA LYS A 125 -13.83 23.88 -1.45
C LYS A 125 -13.09 22.56 -1.52
N ARG A 126 -12.90 22.06 -2.73
CA ARG A 126 -12.11 20.85 -2.92
C ARG A 126 -10.63 21.11 -2.64
N ALA A 127 -10.11 20.48 -1.57
CA ALA A 127 -8.71 20.54 -1.16
C ALA A 127 -7.88 19.43 -1.82
N ILE A 128 -8.45 18.22 -1.99
CA ILE A 128 -7.80 17.08 -2.66
C ILE A 128 -8.76 16.46 -3.68
N LEU A 129 -8.19 16.10 -4.82
CA LEU A 129 -8.71 15.12 -5.76
C LEU A 129 -7.60 14.09 -6.01
N TRP A 130 -7.73 12.92 -5.40
CA TRP A 130 -6.92 11.79 -5.75
C TRP A 130 -7.68 10.90 -6.75
N ARG A 131 -6.97 10.42 -7.74
CA ARG A 131 -7.48 9.47 -8.74
C ARG A 131 -6.48 8.33 -8.81
N SER A 132 -6.97 7.13 -8.97
CA SER A 132 -6.13 6.02 -9.35
C SER A 132 -5.31 6.34 -10.59
N ALA A 133 -4.11 5.77 -10.71
CA ALA A 133 -3.19 6.00 -11.83
C ALA A 133 -3.82 5.65 -13.19
N ASP A 134 -3.19 6.12 -14.24
CA ASP A 134 -3.57 5.78 -15.60
C ASP A 134 -3.33 4.31 -15.92
N TYR A 135 -3.99 3.81 -16.96
CA TYR A 135 -4.04 2.39 -17.34
C TYR A 135 -2.86 1.93 -18.19
N ASP A 136 -1.73 2.66 -18.16
CA ASP A 136 -0.55 2.40 -18.99
C ASP A 136 0.22 1.16 -18.54
N THR A 137 0.09 0.81 -17.27
CA THR A 137 0.70 -0.39 -16.70
C THR A 137 -0.33 -1.17 -15.92
N VAL A 138 -0.46 -2.46 -16.20
CA VAL A 138 -1.36 -3.37 -15.47
C VAL A 138 -2.74 -2.76 -15.29
N ALA A 139 -3.50 -2.67 -16.33
CA ALA A 139 -4.92 -2.32 -16.29
C ALA A 139 -5.35 -1.14 -15.38
N GLY A 140 -4.48 -0.48 -14.63
CA GLY A 140 -4.77 0.67 -13.75
C GLY A 140 -5.97 0.50 -12.79
N ALA A 141 -6.67 -0.62 -12.89
CA ALA A 141 -7.81 -0.98 -12.07
C ALA A 141 -7.31 -1.56 -10.75
N PHE A 142 -8.07 -1.54 -9.72
CA PHE A 142 -7.57 -1.74 -8.38
C PHE A 142 -8.27 -2.87 -7.67
N GLY A 143 -7.48 -3.63 -6.92
CA GLY A 143 -7.99 -4.66 -6.05
C GLY A 143 -9.02 -4.08 -5.07
N ASP A 144 -9.56 -4.93 -4.25
CA ASP A 144 -10.63 -4.56 -3.32
C ASP A 144 -10.15 -3.72 -2.13
N PHE A 145 -8.83 -3.45 -2.04
CA PHE A 145 -8.27 -2.67 -0.95
C PHE A 145 -8.11 -1.19 -1.35
N PHE A 146 -8.85 -0.34 -0.67
CA PHE A 146 -8.69 1.10 -0.70
C PHE A 146 -8.97 1.67 0.69
N GLU A 147 -8.01 2.39 1.25
CA GLU A 147 -8.12 3.05 2.54
C GLU A 147 -7.44 4.42 2.50
N TYR A 148 -7.97 5.37 3.25
CA TYR A 148 -7.33 6.67 3.45
C TYR A 148 -7.46 7.18 4.87
N LEU A 149 -6.49 8.01 5.27
CA LEU A 149 -6.47 8.71 6.56
C LEU A 149 -6.19 10.18 6.35
N VAL A 150 -6.95 11.03 7.04
CA VAL A 150 -6.62 12.45 7.18
C VAL A 150 -5.78 12.62 8.43
N LEU A 151 -4.59 13.18 8.28
CA LEU A 151 -3.55 13.23 9.31
C LEU A 151 -3.19 14.68 9.62
N PRO A 152 -3.50 15.20 10.82
CA PRO A 152 -3.09 16.55 11.24
C PRO A 152 -1.56 16.61 11.47
N ARG A 153 -0.94 17.73 11.11
CA ARG A 153 0.51 17.99 11.29
C ARG A 153 0.83 19.07 12.33
N GLY A 154 0.00 19.23 13.33
CA GLY A 154 0.24 20.08 14.49
C GLY A 154 -0.43 21.46 14.45
N ALA A 155 -0.50 22.17 13.34
CA ALA A 155 -1.33 23.37 13.23
C ALA A 155 -2.77 23.03 12.86
N PRO A 156 -3.77 23.81 13.27
CA PRO A 156 -5.19 23.49 13.02
C PRO A 156 -5.54 23.29 11.53
N ASP A 157 -4.89 24.02 10.65
CA ASP A 157 -5.16 23.98 9.20
C ASP A 157 -4.06 23.22 8.44
N ASP A 158 -3.14 22.55 9.16
CA ASP A 158 -2.07 21.78 8.55
C ASP A 158 -2.34 20.28 8.65
N TRP A 159 -2.66 19.67 7.52
CA TRP A 159 -3.00 18.26 7.42
C TRP A 159 -2.54 17.68 6.07
N VAL A 160 -2.44 16.39 6.03
CA VAL A 160 -2.15 15.59 4.83
C VAL A 160 -3.09 14.40 4.76
N VAL A 161 -3.15 13.74 3.61
CA VAL A 161 -3.90 12.50 3.44
C VAL A 161 -2.94 11.39 3.06
N ALA A 162 -2.98 10.30 3.80
CA ALA A 162 -2.39 9.05 3.39
C ALA A 162 -3.45 8.22 2.64
N VAL A 163 -3.12 7.74 1.45
CA VAL A 163 -3.98 6.88 0.62
C VAL A 163 -3.24 5.60 0.33
N ALA A 164 -3.82 4.47 0.70
CA ALA A 164 -3.29 3.15 0.38
C ALA A 164 -4.28 2.39 -0.50
N HIS A 165 -3.82 1.85 -1.60
CA HIS A 165 -4.67 1.11 -2.53
C HIS A 165 -3.95 -0.04 -3.20
N GLY A 166 -4.68 -1.14 -3.40
CA GLY A 166 -4.19 -2.31 -4.12
C GLY A 166 -4.28 -2.13 -5.63
N HIS A 167 -3.33 -2.69 -6.35
CA HIS A 167 -3.37 -2.79 -7.81
C HIS A 167 -3.99 -4.14 -8.18
N PRO A 168 -4.99 -4.22 -9.03
CA PRO A 168 -5.60 -5.50 -9.36
C PRO A 168 -4.70 -6.29 -10.28
N TRP A 169 -4.77 -7.56 -10.06
CA TRP A 169 -4.23 -8.56 -10.94
C TRP A 169 -5.26 -9.69 -11.06
N CYS A 170 -5.78 -9.94 -12.25
CA CYS A 170 -6.90 -10.86 -12.43
C CYS A 170 -6.59 -12.32 -12.09
N THR A 171 -5.35 -12.74 -12.22
CA THR A 171 -4.95 -14.15 -12.17
C THR A 171 -4.06 -14.51 -11.00
N SER A 172 -3.64 -13.54 -10.19
CA SER A 172 -2.75 -13.77 -9.07
C SER A 172 -3.35 -13.37 -7.74
N ARG A 173 -3.05 -14.15 -6.72
CA ARG A 173 -3.27 -13.83 -5.31
C ARG A 173 -2.40 -12.63 -4.87
N TRP A 174 -1.21 -12.51 -5.43
CA TRP A 174 -0.24 -11.46 -5.11
C TRP A 174 -0.42 -10.28 -6.05
N SER A 175 -0.38 -9.09 -5.51
CA SER A 175 -0.59 -7.86 -6.26
C SER A 175 0.29 -6.73 -5.74
N GLY A 176 0.42 -5.67 -6.52
CA GLY A 176 1.02 -4.44 -6.09
C GLY A 176 0.10 -3.63 -5.17
N LEU A 177 0.71 -2.83 -4.33
CA LEU A 177 0.05 -1.86 -3.46
C LEU A 177 0.78 -0.54 -3.60
N SER A 178 0.04 0.57 -3.66
CA SER A 178 0.59 1.92 -3.58
C SER A 178 0.16 2.61 -2.30
N LEU A 179 1.07 3.42 -1.78
CA LEU A 179 0.87 4.28 -0.62
C LEU A 179 1.31 5.70 -0.99
N ASP A 180 0.35 6.62 -1.01
CA ASP A 180 0.56 8.02 -1.31
C ASP A 180 0.37 8.88 -0.05
N LEU A 181 1.25 9.86 0.16
CA LEU A 181 1.04 10.93 1.12
C LEU A 181 0.84 12.23 0.36
N ILE A 182 -0.30 12.88 0.55
CA ILE A 182 -0.75 13.99 -0.27
C ILE A 182 -0.99 15.22 0.59
N GLU A 183 -0.37 16.33 0.21
CA GLU A 183 -0.63 17.65 0.76
C GLU A 183 -1.76 18.34 0.00
N PRO A 184 -2.75 18.94 0.69
CA PRO A 184 -3.89 19.56 0.04
C PRO A 184 -3.49 20.83 -0.73
N ARG A 185 -4.38 21.21 -1.68
CA ARG A 185 -4.37 22.55 -2.26
C ARG A 185 -4.70 23.55 -1.17
N ARG A 186 -3.89 24.59 -1.02
CA ARG A 186 -4.14 25.67 -0.08
C ARG A 186 -4.79 26.89 -0.76
N GLY A 187 -5.40 27.75 0.03
CA GLY A 187 -6.11 28.93 -0.47
C GLY A 187 -5.24 29.99 -1.17
N ASP A 188 -3.93 29.84 -1.12
CA ASP A 188 -2.94 30.67 -1.80
C ASP A 188 -2.77 30.36 -3.31
N GLY A 189 -3.56 29.45 -3.83
CA GLY A 189 -3.48 28.98 -5.23
C GLY A 189 -2.48 27.84 -5.47
N SER A 190 -1.87 27.29 -4.44
CA SER A 190 -1.02 26.12 -4.55
C SER A 190 -1.81 24.93 -5.11
N LYS A 191 -1.13 24.05 -5.84
CA LYS A 191 -1.71 22.76 -6.29
C LYS A 191 -1.50 21.73 -5.19
N GLN A 192 -2.40 20.73 -5.12
CA GLN A 192 -2.13 19.54 -4.32
C GLN A 192 -0.77 18.93 -4.72
N ARG A 193 -0.04 18.37 -3.77
CA ARG A 193 1.28 17.81 -3.98
C ARG A 193 1.40 16.42 -3.37
N VAL A 194 1.92 15.47 -4.12
CA VAL A 194 2.32 14.17 -3.59
C VAL A 194 3.67 14.34 -2.89
N LEU A 195 3.69 14.14 -1.58
CA LEU A 195 4.89 14.25 -0.74
C LEU A 195 5.68 12.95 -0.71
N MET A 196 4.97 11.83 -0.84
CA MET A 196 5.55 10.48 -0.85
C MET A 196 4.70 9.58 -1.74
N HIS A 197 5.37 8.76 -2.51
CA HIS A 197 4.78 7.63 -3.24
C HIS A 197 5.64 6.40 -3.00
N ARG A 198 5.01 5.30 -2.59
CA ARG A 198 5.66 4.01 -2.37
C ARG A 198 4.82 2.90 -3.00
N THR A 199 5.52 1.89 -3.50
CA THR A 199 4.91 0.66 -4.00
C THR A 199 5.42 -0.52 -3.21
N ALA A 200 4.60 -1.52 -3.02
CA ALA A 200 4.91 -2.76 -2.34
C ALA A 200 4.12 -3.92 -2.94
N GLY A 201 4.55 -5.15 -2.68
CA GLY A 201 3.74 -6.33 -2.91
C GLY A 201 2.75 -6.55 -1.75
N TYR A 202 1.65 -7.23 -1.99
CA TYR A 202 0.76 -7.69 -0.94
C TYR A 202 -0.09 -8.88 -1.37
N ASP A 203 -0.54 -9.65 -0.37
CA ASP A 203 -1.45 -10.78 -0.55
C ASP A 203 -2.91 -10.28 -0.58
N ARG A 204 -3.59 -10.45 -1.71
CA ARG A 204 -5.00 -10.04 -1.91
C ARG A 204 -6.00 -10.98 -1.26
N ALA A 205 -5.61 -12.21 -1.02
CA ALA A 205 -6.47 -13.24 -0.45
C ALA A 205 -5.86 -13.77 0.85
N PRO A 206 -5.86 -12.93 1.92
CA PRO A 206 -5.30 -13.33 3.20
C PRO A 206 -6.04 -14.56 3.75
N ASP A 207 -5.30 -15.43 4.45
CA ASP A 207 -5.85 -16.65 5.01
C ASP A 207 -6.78 -16.37 6.20
N SER A 208 -6.72 -15.15 6.75
CA SER A 208 -7.60 -14.68 7.83
C SER A 208 -7.82 -13.17 7.75
N GLU A 209 -8.88 -12.67 8.39
CA GLU A 209 -9.14 -11.23 8.51
C GLU A 209 -8.00 -10.47 9.19
N LYS A 210 -7.19 -11.14 10.03
CA LYS A 210 -6.02 -10.53 10.70
C LYS A 210 -4.87 -10.26 9.75
N ASP A 211 -4.87 -10.91 8.60
CA ASP A 211 -3.84 -10.80 7.58
C ASP A 211 -4.22 -9.80 6.48
N ALA A 212 -5.45 -9.28 6.50
CA ALA A 212 -5.88 -8.25 5.57
C ALA A 212 -5.03 -6.98 5.73
N PRO A 213 -4.81 -6.23 4.65
CA PRO A 213 -4.15 -4.94 4.72
C PRO A 213 -4.85 -4.03 5.74
N LEU A 214 -4.06 -3.29 6.52
CA LEU A 214 -4.57 -2.42 7.58
C LEU A 214 -3.84 -1.08 7.54
N LEU A 215 -4.58 -0.02 7.20
CA LEU A 215 -4.11 1.35 7.33
C LEU A 215 -4.70 1.97 8.60
N LYS A 216 -3.85 2.41 9.53
CA LYS A 216 -4.29 3.00 10.81
C LYS A 216 -3.54 4.27 11.16
N ASN A 217 -4.23 5.12 11.92
CA ASN A 217 -3.64 6.32 12.51
C ASN A 217 -2.71 5.95 13.69
N GLU A 218 -1.61 6.67 13.80
CA GLU A 218 -0.66 6.62 14.90
C GLU A 218 -0.49 8.05 15.47
N PRO A 219 -0.07 8.22 16.73
CA PRO A 219 -0.02 9.55 17.36
C PRO A 219 0.76 10.60 16.58
N ASP A 220 1.85 10.21 15.94
CA ASP A 220 2.76 11.10 15.19
C ASP A 220 2.78 10.80 13.69
N GLY A 221 1.83 9.99 13.19
CA GLY A 221 1.89 9.53 11.80
C GLY A 221 0.88 8.46 11.46
N PHE A 222 1.31 7.41 10.78
CA PHE A 222 0.43 6.31 10.35
C PHE A 222 1.19 5.01 10.14
N GLU A 223 0.46 3.91 10.14
CA GLU A 223 0.98 2.58 9.86
C GLU A 223 0.13 1.90 8.79
N LEU A 224 0.77 1.36 7.76
CA LEU A 224 0.19 0.40 6.84
C LEU A 224 0.84 -0.95 7.09
N ARG A 225 0.04 -1.97 7.40
CA ARG A 225 0.48 -3.35 7.59
C ARG A 225 -0.06 -4.20 6.46
N VAL A 226 0.81 -4.98 5.84
CA VAL A 226 0.45 -5.89 4.75
C VAL A 226 1.15 -7.24 4.90
N ARG A 227 0.56 -8.27 4.32
CA ARG A 227 1.28 -9.53 4.05
C ARG A 227 1.90 -9.47 2.67
N ASP A 228 3.15 -9.84 2.58
CA ASP A 228 3.94 -9.86 1.35
C ASP A 228 4.72 -11.18 1.24
N LEU A 229 5.36 -11.40 0.12
CA LEU A 229 6.25 -12.56 -0.09
C LEU A 229 7.60 -12.34 0.61
N SER A 230 8.13 -13.42 1.17
CA SER A 230 9.51 -13.44 1.67
C SER A 230 10.46 -14.07 0.63
N LEU A 231 11.76 -13.98 0.87
CA LEU A 231 12.82 -14.57 0.03
C LEU A 231 12.59 -16.04 -0.33
N ASP A 232 11.97 -16.81 0.54
CA ASP A 232 11.70 -18.24 0.36
C ASP A 232 10.25 -18.55 -0.06
N VAL A 233 9.58 -17.58 -0.67
CA VAL A 233 8.22 -17.70 -1.23
C VAL A 233 7.13 -17.95 -0.16
N PHE A 234 7.44 -17.78 1.11
CA PHE A 234 6.46 -17.75 2.19
C PHE A 234 5.99 -16.32 2.44
N SER A 235 4.83 -16.18 3.05
CA SER A 235 4.33 -14.84 3.40
C SER A 235 4.99 -14.30 4.66
N LYS A 236 5.32 -13.02 4.65
CA LYS A 236 5.79 -12.23 5.79
C LYS A 236 4.81 -11.10 6.08
N THR A 237 4.86 -10.54 7.29
CA THR A 237 4.16 -9.30 7.61
C THR A 237 5.14 -8.14 7.53
N VAL A 238 4.88 -7.21 6.62
CA VAL A 238 5.64 -5.96 6.45
C VAL A 238 4.86 -4.81 7.08
N ILE A 239 5.57 -3.96 7.80
CA ILE A 239 5.03 -2.80 8.48
C ILE A 239 5.65 -1.54 7.86
N TYR A 240 4.82 -0.73 7.22
CA TYR A 240 5.17 0.59 6.71
C TYR A 240 4.71 1.63 7.72
N ARG A 241 5.50 1.84 8.75
CA ARG A 241 5.21 2.81 9.81
C ARG A 241 5.95 4.10 9.54
N TYR A 242 5.22 5.19 9.50
CA TYR A 242 5.74 6.50 9.17
C TYR A 242 5.45 7.52 10.26
N LYS A 243 6.48 8.30 10.59
CA LYS A 243 6.35 9.53 11.35
C LYS A 243 6.26 10.71 10.39
N LEU A 244 5.27 11.57 10.58
CA LEU A 244 5.12 12.79 9.77
C LEU A 244 6.26 13.77 10.07
N THR A 245 6.70 14.44 9.00
CA THR A 245 7.69 15.52 9.04
C THR A 245 7.13 16.74 8.32
N ALA A 246 7.82 17.88 8.40
CA ALA A 246 7.40 19.08 7.67
C ALA A 246 7.32 18.86 6.16
N ASP A 247 8.21 18.04 5.60
CA ASP A 247 8.36 17.83 4.16
C ASP A 247 7.77 16.52 3.64
N GLY A 248 7.14 15.72 4.51
CA GLY A 248 6.58 14.42 4.13
C GLY A 248 6.46 13.46 5.29
N ALA A 249 7.05 12.27 5.15
CA ALA A 249 7.07 11.25 6.20
C ALA A 249 8.38 10.44 6.15
N ARG A 250 8.84 10.01 7.32
CA ARG A 250 10.01 9.15 7.47
C ARG A 250 9.57 7.80 8.01
N ARG A 251 10.01 6.71 7.35
CA ARG A 251 9.77 5.35 7.83
C ARG A 251 10.50 5.09 9.13
N ILE A 252 9.83 4.47 10.08
CA ILE A 252 10.36 4.16 11.41
C ILE A 252 10.04 2.71 11.78
N GLN A 253 10.76 2.20 12.78
CA GLN A 253 10.50 0.90 13.37
C GLN A 253 9.15 0.86 14.12
N PRO A 254 8.50 -0.32 14.25
CA PRO A 254 8.91 -1.60 13.68
C PRO A 254 8.63 -1.67 12.17
N ILE A 255 9.40 -2.49 11.43
CA ILE A 255 9.20 -2.72 10.00
C ILE A 255 8.76 -4.16 9.71
N ALA A 256 8.84 -5.03 10.71
CA ALA A 256 8.44 -6.43 10.65
C ALA A 256 8.04 -6.94 12.05
N MET A 257 7.41 -8.10 12.10
CA MET A 257 6.90 -8.70 13.34
C MET A 257 7.93 -9.57 14.07
N ASN A 258 8.96 -10.05 13.39
CA ASN A 258 9.99 -10.92 13.95
C ASN A 258 11.34 -10.70 13.26
N GLY A 259 12.41 -11.27 13.82
CA GLY A 259 13.78 -11.03 13.36
C GLY A 259 14.08 -11.54 11.94
N ARG A 260 13.46 -12.65 11.52
CA ARG A 260 13.59 -13.17 10.15
C ARG A 260 12.95 -12.23 9.13
N ASP A 261 11.70 -11.87 9.35
CA ASP A 261 10.97 -10.94 8.49
C ASP A 261 11.65 -9.55 8.49
N PHE A 262 12.27 -9.17 9.62
CA PHE A 262 13.06 -7.94 9.70
C PHE A 262 14.26 -7.96 8.76
N VAL A 263 15.04 -9.06 8.74
CA VAL A 263 16.18 -9.18 7.82
C VAL A 263 15.72 -9.16 6.36
N ASP A 264 14.59 -9.79 6.07
CA ASP A 264 13.99 -9.79 4.75
C ASP A 264 13.63 -8.35 4.28
N VAL A 265 12.89 -7.62 5.10
CA VAL A 265 12.52 -6.22 4.81
C VAL A 265 13.77 -5.32 4.77
N TRP A 266 14.78 -5.59 5.61
CA TRP A 266 16.04 -4.86 5.58
C TRP A 266 16.75 -5.04 4.22
N ILE A 267 16.82 -6.24 3.69
CA ILE A 267 17.41 -6.53 2.36
C ILE A 267 16.64 -5.84 1.24
N GLU A 268 15.32 -5.84 1.28
CA GLU A 268 14.48 -5.25 0.24
C GLU A 268 14.47 -3.73 0.22
N SER A 269 14.69 -3.10 1.38
CA SER A 269 14.65 -1.64 1.52
C SER A 269 15.83 -0.96 0.81
N ASP A 270 15.67 0.31 0.46
CA ASP A 270 16.80 1.12 0.01
C ASP A 270 17.79 1.33 1.15
N TRP A 271 19.09 1.46 0.83
CA TRP A 271 20.10 1.72 1.85
C TRP A 271 19.81 2.98 2.68
N GLU A 272 19.21 3.98 2.09
CA GLU A 272 18.82 5.21 2.80
C GLU A 272 17.82 4.96 3.94
N GLU A 273 16.98 3.92 3.83
CA GLU A 273 16.13 3.45 4.92
C GLU A 273 16.86 2.41 5.79
N ALA A 274 17.49 1.41 5.18
CA ALA A 274 18.14 0.29 5.88
C ALA A 274 19.25 0.73 6.84
N LYS A 275 19.97 1.81 6.51
CA LYS A 275 21.03 2.37 7.38
C LYS A 275 20.53 2.83 8.74
N ASP A 276 19.27 3.23 8.86
CA ASP A 276 18.66 3.66 10.11
C ASP A 276 18.38 2.48 11.06
N TRP A 277 18.36 1.27 10.50
CA TRP A 277 18.16 0.02 11.23
C TRP A 277 19.43 -0.81 11.32
N SER A 278 20.55 -0.21 10.94
CA SER A 278 21.89 -0.81 10.97
C SER A 278 22.77 -0.14 12.03
N ALA A 279 23.61 -0.91 12.68
CA ALA A 279 24.55 -0.37 13.64
C ALA A 279 25.46 0.70 13.01
N SER A 280 25.87 1.67 13.81
CA SER A 280 26.79 2.71 13.36
C SER A 280 28.22 2.18 13.17
N SER A 281 28.61 1.19 13.98
CA SER A 281 29.87 0.49 13.84
C SER A 281 29.83 -0.45 12.62
N GLY A 282 30.86 -0.40 11.76
CA GLY A 282 30.92 -1.26 10.56
C GLY A 282 29.90 -0.94 9.46
N ARG A 283 29.28 0.24 9.51
CA ARG A 283 28.21 0.64 8.58
C ARG A 283 28.58 0.55 7.10
N ASP A 284 29.81 0.89 6.74
CA ASP A 284 30.27 0.81 5.36
C ASP A 284 30.32 -0.65 4.86
N GLN A 285 30.74 -1.58 5.71
CA GLN A 285 30.72 -3.01 5.40
C GLN A 285 29.28 -3.53 5.30
N LEU A 286 28.39 -3.15 6.21
CA LEU A 286 26.98 -3.50 6.15
C LEU A 286 26.32 -2.97 4.88
N ARG A 287 26.71 -1.77 4.44
CA ARG A 287 26.21 -1.23 3.17
C ARG A 287 26.59 -2.09 1.99
N VAL A 288 27.86 -2.48 1.87
CA VAL A 288 28.33 -3.33 0.76
C VAL A 288 27.57 -4.65 0.74
N GLU A 289 27.43 -5.29 1.88
CA GLU A 289 26.72 -6.56 2.00
C GLU A 289 25.22 -6.42 1.69
N HIS A 290 24.59 -5.36 2.20
CA HIS A 290 23.20 -5.05 1.89
C HIS A 290 22.94 -4.85 0.40
N GLU A 291 23.77 -4.03 -0.27
CA GLU A 291 23.67 -3.78 -1.72
C GLU A 291 23.85 -5.07 -2.52
N GLU A 292 24.76 -5.95 -2.11
CA GLU A 292 24.96 -7.26 -2.72
C GLU A 292 23.73 -8.16 -2.55
N LEU A 293 23.27 -8.36 -1.33
CA LEU A 293 22.08 -9.18 -1.03
C LEU A 293 20.85 -8.66 -1.77
N ARG A 294 20.64 -7.35 -1.76
CA ARG A 294 19.53 -6.72 -2.47
C ARG A 294 19.59 -6.95 -3.97
N SER A 295 20.79 -6.87 -4.57
CA SER A 295 20.97 -7.11 -6.00
C SER A 295 20.65 -8.56 -6.40
N LEU A 296 20.97 -9.51 -5.53
CA LEU A 296 20.63 -10.93 -5.72
C LEU A 296 19.12 -11.19 -5.58
N ASN A 297 18.45 -10.47 -4.69
CA ASN A 297 17.00 -10.63 -4.46
C ASN A 297 16.15 -9.98 -5.56
N LEU A 298 16.51 -8.79 -6.03
CA LEU A 298 15.72 -8.00 -6.99
C LEU A 298 16.12 -8.21 -8.45
N GLY A 299 17.16 -9.00 -8.72
CA GLY A 299 17.67 -9.26 -10.06
C GLY A 299 16.85 -10.30 -10.84
N ALA A 300 17.23 -10.54 -12.09
CA ALA A 300 16.64 -11.58 -12.94
C ALA A 300 16.74 -13.01 -12.35
N ASN A 301 17.52 -13.18 -11.28
CA ASN A 301 17.72 -14.42 -10.54
C ASN A 301 17.16 -14.31 -9.10
N ALA A 302 16.00 -13.70 -8.93
CA ALA A 302 15.39 -13.42 -7.62
C ALA A 302 15.25 -14.63 -6.65
N ALA A 303 15.49 -15.85 -7.09
CA ALA A 303 15.50 -17.06 -6.25
C ALA A 303 16.87 -17.45 -5.72
N SER A 304 17.88 -16.57 -5.82
CA SER A 304 19.28 -16.91 -5.49
C SER A 304 19.62 -16.79 -4.00
N VAL A 305 18.73 -16.24 -3.18
CA VAL A 305 18.86 -16.14 -1.73
C VAL A 305 17.65 -16.77 -1.05
N SER A 306 17.87 -17.59 -0.04
CA SER A 306 16.81 -18.17 0.79
C SER A 306 17.22 -18.16 2.27
N PHE A 307 16.22 -18.28 3.16
CA PHE A 307 16.53 -18.34 4.59
C PHE A 307 16.97 -19.74 5.02
N GLY A 308 18.08 -19.80 5.74
CA GLY A 308 18.50 -20.92 6.52
C GLY A 308 17.99 -20.84 7.98
N ALA A 309 18.81 -21.31 8.93
CA ALA A 309 18.43 -21.35 10.35
C ALA A 309 18.43 -19.96 11.01
N VAL A 310 17.49 -19.77 11.93
CA VAL A 310 17.48 -18.63 12.86
C VAL A 310 17.87 -19.12 14.25
N ARG A 311 18.94 -18.58 14.84
CA ARG A 311 19.49 -19.03 16.11
C ARG A 311 19.62 -17.88 17.10
N ALA A 312 19.27 -18.12 18.37
CA ALA A 312 19.56 -17.17 19.43
C ALA A 312 21.07 -17.18 19.79
N CYS A 313 21.61 -15.99 19.97
CA CYS A 313 23.03 -15.78 20.31
C CYS A 313 23.31 -15.64 21.81
N SER A 314 22.27 -15.47 22.63
CA SER A 314 22.39 -15.30 24.08
C SER A 314 21.21 -15.95 24.79
N GLU A 315 21.38 -16.20 26.11
CA GLU A 315 20.30 -16.80 26.92
C GLU A 315 19.10 -15.87 27.09
N ASP A 316 19.30 -14.55 27.03
CA ASP A 316 18.25 -13.54 27.11
C ASP A 316 17.45 -13.43 25.83
N ARG A 317 17.87 -14.12 24.76
CA ARG A 317 17.25 -14.16 23.45
C ARG A 317 17.01 -12.79 22.77
N LYS A 318 17.84 -11.83 23.07
CA LYS A 318 17.81 -10.51 22.42
C LYS A 318 18.66 -10.45 21.16
N GLY A 319 19.74 -11.23 21.13
CA GLY A 319 20.60 -11.37 19.95
C GLY A 319 20.20 -12.60 19.13
N PHE A 320 20.13 -12.45 17.83
CA PHE A 320 19.84 -13.54 16.90
C PHE A 320 20.83 -13.52 15.74
N GLN A 321 21.07 -14.71 15.19
CA GLN A 321 21.75 -14.89 13.93
C GLN A 321 20.76 -15.48 12.92
N VAL A 322 20.61 -14.82 11.78
CA VAL A 322 19.80 -15.27 10.64
C VAL A 322 20.76 -15.73 9.55
N GLU A 323 20.63 -16.98 9.17
CA GLU A 323 21.41 -17.58 8.07
C GLU A 323 20.70 -17.33 6.74
N LEU A 324 21.45 -16.92 5.73
CA LEU A 324 21.01 -16.70 4.36
C LEU A 324 21.82 -17.62 3.45
N ASP A 325 21.14 -18.57 2.83
CA ASP A 325 21.71 -19.46 1.83
C ASP A 325 21.78 -18.75 0.48
N ARG A 326 22.97 -18.77 -0.15
CA ARG A 326 23.19 -18.21 -1.49
C ARG A 326 23.33 -19.33 -2.50
N GLN A 327 22.59 -19.28 -3.58
CA GLN A 327 22.72 -20.29 -4.63
C GLN A 327 24.13 -20.25 -5.26
N GLY A 328 24.90 -21.30 -5.06
CA GLY A 328 26.27 -21.45 -5.60
C GLY A 328 27.34 -20.67 -4.83
N GLY A 329 27.03 -20.12 -3.65
CA GLY A 329 27.96 -19.38 -2.78
C GLY A 329 28.02 -19.92 -1.35
N ALA A 330 28.89 -19.32 -0.53
CA ALA A 330 28.90 -19.55 0.89
C ALA A 330 27.70 -18.85 1.55
N PRO A 331 27.13 -19.40 2.64
CA PRO A 331 26.06 -18.74 3.37
C PRO A 331 26.55 -17.43 3.99
N THR A 332 25.60 -16.51 4.18
CA THR A 332 25.82 -15.26 4.93
C THR A 332 25.06 -15.32 6.24
N PHE A 333 25.66 -14.85 7.31
CA PHE A 333 25.08 -14.81 8.64
C PHE A 333 24.88 -13.36 9.06
N ILE A 334 23.62 -12.95 9.21
CA ILE A 334 23.25 -11.61 9.66
C ILE A 334 22.98 -11.66 11.16
N GLN A 335 23.72 -10.89 11.94
CA GLN A 335 23.46 -10.74 13.36
C GLN A 335 22.56 -9.56 13.61
N ILE A 336 21.50 -9.78 14.37
CA ILE A 336 20.53 -8.77 14.75
C ILE A 336 20.32 -8.76 16.25
N GLU A 337 19.96 -7.61 16.79
CA GLU A 337 19.57 -7.43 18.18
C GLU A 337 18.14 -6.90 18.25
N GLU A 338 17.33 -7.51 19.13
CA GLU A 338 15.97 -7.07 19.41
C GLU A 338 15.98 -6.01 20.52
N GLY A 339 15.47 -4.83 20.19
CA GLY A 339 15.17 -3.76 21.16
C GLY A 339 13.69 -3.78 21.59
N GLN A 340 13.22 -2.72 22.21
CA GLN A 340 11.86 -2.62 22.79
C GLN A 340 10.78 -2.48 21.69
N ASN A 341 10.72 -2.75 20.61
CA ASN A 341 9.83 -2.67 19.46
C ASN A 341 10.64 -2.45 18.17
N SER A 342 11.87 -2.89 18.16
CA SER A 342 12.76 -2.65 17.03
C SER A 342 13.81 -3.75 16.95
N PHE A 343 14.37 -3.90 15.76
CA PHE A 343 15.55 -4.71 15.53
C PHE A 343 16.67 -3.84 14.97
N THR A 344 17.91 -4.25 15.18
CA THR A 344 19.09 -3.59 14.62
C THR A 344 19.99 -4.64 14.00
N VAL A 345 20.41 -4.46 12.75
CA VAL A 345 21.47 -5.26 12.15
C VAL A 345 22.79 -4.83 12.74
N LEU A 346 23.51 -5.75 13.38
CA LEU A 346 24.78 -5.48 14.03
C LEU A 346 25.96 -5.71 13.09
N GLU A 347 25.98 -6.86 12.44
CA GLU A 347 27.05 -7.27 11.52
C GLU A 347 26.59 -8.33 10.52
N SER A 348 27.38 -8.52 9.48
CA SER A 348 27.28 -9.58 8.49
C SER A 348 28.60 -10.34 8.40
N SER A 349 28.54 -11.66 8.28
CA SER A 349 29.72 -12.54 8.23
C SER A 349 29.48 -13.76 7.36
N SER A 350 30.55 -14.27 6.73
CA SER A 350 30.53 -15.59 6.06
C SER A 350 30.78 -16.77 7.01
N VAL A 351 31.04 -16.49 8.30
CA VAL A 351 31.30 -17.51 9.32
C VAL A 351 30.24 -17.38 10.42
N PRO A 352 29.61 -18.49 10.82
CA PRO A 352 28.62 -18.43 11.90
C PRO A 352 29.26 -18.02 13.23
N ASN A 353 28.56 -17.21 13.99
CA ASN A 353 28.99 -16.85 15.33
C ASN A 353 28.79 -18.04 16.26
N SER A 354 29.87 -18.50 16.89
CA SER A 354 29.86 -19.65 17.80
C SER A 354 29.01 -19.44 19.08
N HIS A 355 28.70 -18.21 19.44
CA HIS A 355 27.78 -17.89 20.53
C HIS A 355 26.31 -18.05 20.17
N CYS A 356 25.98 -18.19 18.88
CA CYS A 356 24.62 -18.40 18.37
C CYS A 356 24.34 -19.89 18.18
N ALA A 357 24.46 -20.67 19.21
CA ALA A 357 24.42 -22.14 19.17
C ALA A 357 23.05 -22.77 19.52
N SER A 358 21.99 -21.96 19.64
CA SER A 358 20.65 -22.49 19.90
C SER A 358 20.15 -23.39 18.76
N PRO A 359 19.20 -24.30 18.99
CA PRO A 359 18.45 -24.92 17.93
C PRO A 359 17.81 -23.89 17.01
N ASP A 360 17.53 -24.28 15.78
CA ASP A 360 16.80 -23.42 14.86
C ASP A 360 15.40 -23.07 15.43
N LEU A 361 15.14 -21.76 15.56
CA LEU A 361 13.92 -21.26 16.19
C LEU A 361 12.70 -21.33 15.24
N MET A 362 12.93 -21.50 13.94
CA MET A 362 11.87 -21.58 12.93
C MET A 362 11.38 -23.02 12.72
N ASN A 363 12.22 -24.01 12.98
CA ASN A 363 11.81 -25.42 12.95
C ASN A 363 11.03 -25.76 14.24
N LYS A 364 9.76 -25.46 14.28
CA LYS A 364 8.84 -26.06 15.23
C LYS A 364 8.52 -27.47 14.75
N HIS A 365 9.08 -28.47 15.44
CA HIS A 365 8.70 -29.87 15.31
C HIS A 365 7.23 -30.12 15.66
#